data_4da937169790886ad3975d683343eafc
#
_entry.id   4da937169790886ad3975d683343eafc
#
_cell.length_a   1.000
_cell.length_b   1.000
_cell.length_c   1.000
_cell.angle_alpha   90.00
_cell.angle_beta   90.00
_cell.angle_gamma   90.00
#
_symmetry.space_group_name_H-M   'P 1'
#
loop_
_entity.id
_entity.type
_entity.pdbx_description
1 polymer ?
#
loop_
_entity_poly.entity_id
_entity_poly.type
_entity_poly.pdbx_seq_one_letter_code
_entity_poly.pdbx_strand_id
1 'polypeptide(L)'
;MGPREFGLARLLNDPAIRQQVGITAEQAATIRQQESDFRKTEIRGRADLEVKRIDLKDLLAADKPDRAAIDSKLQEIGTAQLALEKSAIDYRLTVRDTISPGQREKLRQLMSDRRRRDGGPAHPSPQGAGQRRQRGTAPAPNSQGHPQDGTPPNN
;
A
#
# COMPACT_ATOMS: atom_id res chain seq x y z
N MET A 1 2.15 -3.16 5.64
CA MET A 1 2.21 -4.11 4.53
C MET A 1 0.82 -4.67 4.29
N GLY A 2 0.30 -4.55 3.10
CA GLY A 2 -1.11 -4.79 2.80
C GLY A 2 -1.37 -6.13 2.14
N PRO A 3 -2.64 -6.48 1.93
CA PRO A 3 -3.11 -7.78 1.41
C PRO A 3 -2.64 -8.14 -0.01
N ARG A 4 -1.81 -7.31 -0.64
CA ARG A 4 -1.29 -7.52 -2.00
C ARG A 4 -0.21 -8.61 -2.08
N GLU A 5 0.41 -8.98 -0.97
CA GLU A 5 1.56 -9.88 -0.94
C GLU A 5 1.15 -11.34 -1.05
N PHE A 6 -0.02 -11.69 -0.51
CA PHE A 6 -0.61 -13.03 -0.66
C PHE A 6 -1.40 -13.21 -1.97
N GLY A 7 -1.54 -12.15 -2.77
CA GLY A 7 -2.38 -12.17 -3.97
C GLY A 7 -1.91 -13.18 -5.02
N LEU A 8 -0.61 -13.30 -5.23
CA LEU A 8 -0.05 -14.18 -6.26
C LEU A 8 -0.22 -15.65 -5.90
N ALA A 9 0.18 -16.07 -4.70
CA ALA A 9 0.04 -17.46 -4.27
C ALA A 9 -1.45 -17.87 -4.16
N ARG A 10 -2.30 -16.96 -3.65
CA ARG A 10 -3.75 -17.19 -3.60
C ARG A 10 -4.35 -17.39 -5.00
N LEU A 11 -3.91 -16.58 -5.98
CA LEU A 11 -4.32 -16.74 -7.37
C LEU A 11 -3.84 -18.08 -7.95
N LEU A 12 -2.59 -18.45 -7.69
CA LEU A 12 -2.02 -19.71 -8.16
C LEU A 12 -2.59 -20.95 -7.45
N ASN A 13 -3.27 -20.77 -6.31
CA ASN A 13 -4.03 -21.83 -5.64
C ASN A 13 -5.44 -22.02 -6.21
N ASP A 14 -5.96 -21.08 -7.01
CA ASP A 14 -7.24 -21.23 -7.72
C ASP A 14 -7.11 -22.27 -8.84
N PRO A 15 -7.91 -23.37 -8.85
CA PRO A 15 -7.84 -24.40 -9.87
C PRO A 15 -8.06 -23.90 -11.30
N ALA A 16 -8.98 -22.93 -11.49
CA ALA A 16 -9.29 -22.38 -12.79
C ALA A 16 -8.10 -21.56 -13.33
N ILE A 17 -7.43 -20.79 -12.47
CA ILE A 17 -6.22 -20.03 -12.85
C ILE A 17 -5.06 -20.96 -13.14
N ARG A 18 -4.86 -21.99 -12.34
CA ARG A 18 -3.82 -22.99 -12.58
C ARG A 18 -3.97 -23.63 -13.96
N GLN A 19 -5.20 -24.00 -14.32
CA GLN A 19 -5.49 -24.58 -15.64
C GLN A 19 -5.21 -23.57 -16.77
N GLN A 20 -5.68 -22.34 -16.65
CA GLN A 20 -5.49 -21.30 -17.67
C GLN A 20 -4.01 -20.92 -17.85
N VAL A 21 -3.25 -20.84 -16.78
CA VAL A 21 -1.83 -20.49 -16.79
C VAL A 21 -0.97 -21.69 -17.19
N GLY A 22 -1.45 -22.92 -16.96
CA GLY A 22 -0.70 -24.15 -17.17
C GLY A 22 0.26 -24.47 -16.01
N ILE A 23 -0.16 -24.19 -14.76
CA ILE A 23 0.62 -24.51 -13.55
C ILE A 23 0.51 -26.03 -13.28
N THR A 24 1.65 -26.71 -13.18
CA THR A 24 1.69 -28.14 -12.86
C THR A 24 1.31 -28.41 -11.41
N ALA A 25 0.94 -29.67 -11.12
CA ALA A 25 0.63 -30.09 -9.75
C ALA A 25 1.85 -29.93 -8.82
N GLU A 26 3.05 -30.20 -9.32
CA GLU A 26 4.32 -30.04 -8.59
C GLU A 26 4.61 -28.57 -8.28
N GLN A 27 4.48 -27.68 -9.29
CA GLN A 27 4.62 -26.24 -9.07
C GLN A 27 3.62 -25.74 -8.02
N ALA A 28 2.37 -26.17 -8.11
CA ALA A 28 1.34 -25.77 -7.14
C ALA A 28 1.65 -26.29 -5.71
N ALA A 29 2.19 -27.51 -5.58
CA ALA A 29 2.62 -28.03 -4.28
C ALA A 29 3.80 -27.23 -3.71
N THR A 30 4.81 -26.94 -4.54
CA THR A 30 5.97 -26.13 -4.16
C THR A 30 5.54 -24.72 -3.70
N ILE A 31 4.66 -24.05 -4.46
CA ILE A 31 4.16 -22.71 -4.10
C ILE A 31 3.39 -22.74 -2.77
N ARG A 32 2.56 -23.77 -2.52
CA ARG A 32 1.87 -23.91 -1.23
C ARG A 32 2.84 -24.10 -0.06
N GLN A 33 3.90 -24.88 -0.26
CA GLN A 33 4.92 -25.05 0.76
C GLN A 33 5.64 -23.73 1.06
N GLN A 34 6.08 -23.04 0.03
CA GLN A 34 6.73 -21.71 0.15
C GLN A 34 5.83 -20.68 0.84
N GLU A 35 4.52 -20.68 0.53
CA GLU A 35 3.54 -19.80 1.19
C GLU A 35 3.41 -20.15 2.69
N SER A 36 3.35 -21.45 3.03
CA SER A 36 3.27 -21.91 4.42
C SER A 36 4.50 -21.49 5.22
N ASP A 37 5.69 -21.66 4.66
CA ASP A 37 6.95 -21.33 5.33
C ASP A 37 7.13 -19.82 5.49
N PHE A 38 6.79 -19.04 4.45
CA PHE A 38 6.76 -17.59 4.54
C PHE A 38 5.78 -17.10 5.61
N ARG A 39 4.56 -17.65 5.65
CA ARG A 39 3.55 -17.28 6.66
C ARG A 39 4.03 -17.54 8.09
N LYS A 40 4.68 -18.68 8.34
CA LYS A 40 5.28 -19.00 9.65
C LYS A 40 6.35 -17.97 10.03
N THR A 41 7.23 -17.65 9.08
CA THR A 41 8.28 -16.64 9.27
C THR A 41 7.71 -15.26 9.55
N GLU A 42 6.67 -14.86 8.80
CA GLU A 42 5.99 -13.58 8.98
C GLU A 42 5.33 -13.48 10.37
N ILE A 43 4.62 -14.51 10.81
CA ILE A 43 3.96 -14.53 12.13
C ILE A 43 5.01 -14.38 13.24
N ARG A 44 6.11 -15.16 13.19
CA ARG A 44 7.17 -15.09 14.18
C ARG A 44 7.86 -13.73 14.20
N GLY A 45 8.20 -13.20 13.02
CA GLY A 45 8.87 -11.90 12.92
C GLY A 45 7.99 -10.73 13.36
N ARG A 46 6.67 -10.79 13.11
CA ARG A 46 5.74 -9.78 13.62
C ARG A 46 5.59 -9.85 15.14
N ALA A 47 5.55 -11.05 15.71
CA ALA A 47 5.49 -11.23 17.16
C ALA A 47 6.78 -10.69 17.83
N ASP A 48 7.97 -11.02 17.29
CA ASP A 48 9.24 -10.50 17.78
C ASP A 48 9.29 -8.96 17.70
N LEU A 49 8.86 -8.39 16.58
CA LEU A 49 8.79 -6.94 16.41
C LEU A 49 7.86 -6.28 17.44
N GLU A 50 6.73 -6.90 17.75
CA GLU A 50 5.79 -6.37 18.74
C GLU A 50 6.37 -6.43 20.16
N VAL A 51 7.06 -7.52 20.54
CA VAL A 51 7.77 -7.62 21.80
C VAL A 51 8.82 -6.51 21.93
N LYS A 52 9.62 -6.27 20.88
CA LYS A 52 10.63 -5.19 20.90
C LYS A 52 10.03 -3.80 21.06
N ARG A 53 8.83 -3.57 20.52
CA ARG A 53 8.09 -2.31 20.70
C ARG A 53 7.56 -2.15 22.12
N ILE A 54 7.13 -3.23 22.77
CA ILE A 54 6.75 -3.23 24.18
C ILE A 54 7.97 -2.89 25.03
N ASP A 55 9.11 -3.56 24.81
CA ASP A 55 10.36 -3.28 25.52
C ASP A 55 10.78 -1.81 25.39
N LEU A 56 10.68 -1.24 24.18
CA LEU A 56 10.95 0.17 23.93
C LEU A 56 10.03 1.08 24.74
N LYS A 57 8.74 0.75 24.78
CA LYS A 57 7.75 1.51 25.58
C LYS A 57 8.09 1.49 27.06
N ASP A 58 8.53 0.33 27.58
CA ASP A 58 8.92 0.19 28.99
C ASP A 58 10.17 1.00 29.29
N LEU A 59 11.16 1.02 28.41
CA LEU A 59 12.37 1.85 28.53
C LEU A 59 12.02 3.36 28.56
N LEU A 60 11.04 3.78 27.77
CA LEU A 60 10.57 5.17 27.71
C LEU A 60 9.75 5.57 28.95
N ALA A 61 9.08 4.62 29.59
CA ALA A 61 8.25 4.85 30.77
C ALA A 61 9.04 4.90 32.10
N ALA A 62 10.34 4.58 32.08
CA ALA A 62 11.19 4.61 33.27
C ALA A 62 11.36 6.04 33.80
N ASP A 63 11.48 6.22 35.11
CA ASP A 63 11.70 7.53 35.75
C ASP A 63 12.96 8.23 35.25
N LYS A 64 13.99 7.45 34.87
CA LYS A 64 15.23 7.92 34.27
C LYS A 64 15.52 7.10 33.00
N PRO A 65 14.99 7.53 31.85
CA PRO A 65 15.19 6.81 30.60
C PRO A 65 16.67 6.76 30.19
N ASP A 66 17.17 5.57 29.92
CA ASP A 66 18.53 5.36 29.38
C ASP A 66 18.52 5.53 27.85
N ARG A 67 19.15 6.59 27.37
CA ARG A 67 19.23 6.90 25.94
C ARG A 67 19.99 5.83 25.16
N ALA A 68 21.05 5.25 25.69
CA ALA A 68 21.83 4.23 25.01
C ALA A 68 21.00 2.94 24.84
N ALA A 69 20.25 2.53 25.87
CA ALA A 69 19.34 1.40 25.79
C ALA A 69 18.18 1.65 24.79
N ILE A 70 17.64 2.87 24.76
CA ILE A 70 16.60 3.26 23.80
C ILE A 70 17.12 3.20 22.36
N ASP A 71 18.29 3.77 22.08
CA ASP A 71 18.91 3.77 20.75
C ASP A 71 19.21 2.33 20.28
N SER A 72 19.72 1.48 21.19
CA SER A 72 19.93 0.05 20.90
C SER A 72 18.61 -0.65 20.53
N LYS A 73 17.55 -0.40 21.29
CA LYS A 73 16.22 -1.00 21.03
C LYS A 73 15.62 -0.52 19.70
N LEU A 74 15.81 0.75 19.34
CA LEU A 74 15.40 1.29 18.04
C LEU A 74 16.14 0.61 16.87
N GLN A 75 17.43 0.35 17.02
CA GLN A 75 18.22 -0.40 16.03
C GLN A 75 17.72 -1.85 15.89
N GLU A 76 17.41 -2.53 17.00
CA GLU A 76 16.83 -3.87 16.96
C GLU A 76 15.48 -3.89 16.23
N ILE A 77 14.60 -2.90 16.47
CA ILE A 77 13.33 -2.75 15.80
C ILE A 77 13.52 -2.54 14.30
N GLY A 78 14.44 -1.63 13.91
CA GLY A 78 14.77 -1.39 12.50
C GLY A 78 15.28 -2.64 11.80
N THR A 79 16.15 -3.40 12.44
CA THR A 79 16.68 -4.67 11.92
C THR A 79 15.56 -5.71 11.75
N ALA A 80 14.67 -5.85 12.73
CA ALA A 80 13.55 -6.78 12.65
C ALA A 80 12.56 -6.40 11.54
N GLN A 81 12.28 -5.10 11.34
CA GLN A 81 11.46 -4.61 10.23
C GLN A 81 12.08 -4.93 8.87
N LEU A 82 13.37 -4.64 8.71
CA LEU A 82 14.09 -4.94 7.46
C LEU A 82 14.12 -6.44 7.16
N ALA A 83 14.28 -7.29 8.18
CA ALA A 83 14.24 -8.74 8.03
C ALA A 83 12.86 -9.23 7.52
N LEU A 84 11.76 -8.66 8.02
CA LEU A 84 10.41 -8.96 7.53
C LEU A 84 10.22 -8.53 6.06
N GLU A 85 10.68 -7.34 5.70
CA GLU A 85 10.60 -6.85 4.32
C GLU A 85 11.42 -7.72 3.37
N LYS A 86 12.64 -8.08 3.77
CA LYS A 86 13.50 -8.98 3.01
C LYS A 86 12.83 -10.34 2.81
N SER A 87 12.27 -10.94 3.85
CA SER A 87 11.60 -12.24 3.73
C SER A 87 10.41 -12.21 2.78
N ALA A 88 9.66 -11.09 2.73
CA ALA A 88 8.56 -10.90 1.79
C ALA A 88 9.05 -10.78 0.33
N ILE A 89 10.17 -10.10 0.11
CA ILE A 89 10.80 -10.00 -1.22
C ILE A 89 11.33 -11.37 -1.66
N ASP A 90 12.06 -12.06 -0.78
CA ASP A 90 12.63 -13.39 -1.06
C ASP A 90 11.51 -14.40 -1.43
N TYR A 91 10.41 -14.39 -0.68
CA TYR A 91 9.22 -15.21 -1.00
C TYR A 91 8.67 -14.90 -2.40
N ARG A 92 8.52 -13.62 -2.76
CA ARG A 92 8.03 -13.23 -4.09
C ARG A 92 8.95 -13.71 -5.21
N LEU A 93 10.26 -13.58 -5.02
CA LEU A 93 11.25 -14.04 -5.98
C LEU A 93 11.19 -15.56 -6.12
N THR A 94 11.12 -16.29 -5.01
CA THR A 94 11.04 -17.75 -5.01
C THR A 94 9.78 -18.26 -5.72
N VAL A 95 8.61 -17.66 -5.46
CA VAL A 95 7.36 -17.99 -6.19
C VAL A 95 7.47 -17.64 -7.67
N ARG A 96 8.08 -16.50 -8.01
CA ARG A 96 8.32 -16.10 -9.40
C ARG A 96 9.20 -17.09 -10.14
N ASP A 97 10.23 -17.62 -9.49
CA ASP A 97 11.20 -18.54 -10.09
C ASP A 97 10.63 -19.96 -10.23
N THR A 98 9.61 -20.29 -9.42
CA THR A 98 8.88 -21.57 -9.54
C THR A 98 8.03 -21.64 -10.81
N ILE A 99 7.65 -20.50 -11.42
CA ILE A 99 6.83 -20.44 -12.62
C ILE A 99 7.64 -19.96 -13.84
N SER A 100 7.39 -20.59 -14.99
CA SER A 100 8.10 -20.26 -16.24
C SER A 100 7.79 -18.86 -16.76
N PRO A 101 8.65 -18.27 -17.62
CA PRO A 101 8.38 -16.97 -18.25
C PRO A 101 7.03 -16.92 -18.98
N GLY A 102 6.65 -17.97 -19.72
CA GLY A 102 5.37 -18.05 -20.41
C GLY A 102 4.18 -18.10 -19.45
N GLN A 103 4.29 -18.82 -18.34
CA GLN A 103 3.28 -18.86 -17.29
C GLN A 103 3.12 -17.48 -16.63
N ARG A 104 4.22 -16.77 -16.38
CA ARG A 104 4.20 -15.39 -15.84
C ARG A 104 3.48 -14.42 -16.77
N GLU A 105 3.69 -14.53 -18.09
CA GLU A 105 3.00 -13.68 -19.06
C GLU A 105 1.51 -13.95 -19.10
N LYS A 106 1.08 -15.20 -19.15
CA LYS A 106 -0.34 -15.59 -19.08
C LYS A 106 -1.00 -15.07 -17.79
N LEU A 107 -0.31 -15.20 -16.66
CA LEU A 107 -0.81 -14.69 -15.38
C LEU A 107 -0.99 -13.18 -15.40
N ARG A 108 -0.02 -12.44 -15.99
CA ARG A 108 -0.11 -10.97 -16.13
C ARG A 108 -1.31 -10.56 -16.98
N GLN A 109 -1.56 -11.25 -18.11
CA GLN A 109 -2.71 -11.01 -18.97
C GLN A 109 -4.03 -11.26 -18.22
N LEU A 110 -4.15 -12.39 -17.53
CA LEU A 110 -5.34 -12.68 -16.71
C LEU A 110 -5.61 -11.63 -15.63
N MET A 111 -4.55 -11.14 -14.97
CA MET A 111 -4.69 -10.08 -13.96
C MET A 111 -5.10 -8.74 -14.57
N SER A 112 -4.60 -8.41 -15.77
CA SER A 112 -4.98 -7.18 -16.48
C SER A 112 -6.44 -7.22 -16.92
N ASP A 113 -6.91 -8.36 -17.42
CA ASP A 113 -8.28 -8.55 -17.87
C ASP A 113 -9.29 -8.51 -16.69
N ARG A 114 -8.92 -9.10 -15.56
CA ARG A 114 -9.72 -8.97 -14.33
C ARG A 114 -9.83 -7.52 -13.88
N ARG A 115 -8.74 -6.76 -13.85
CA ARG A 115 -8.78 -5.33 -13.50
C ARG A 115 -9.67 -4.52 -14.45
N ARG A 116 -9.69 -4.86 -15.72
CA ARG A 116 -10.59 -4.21 -16.71
C ARG A 116 -12.06 -4.55 -16.48
N ARG A 117 -12.36 -5.76 -16.02
CA ARG A 117 -13.73 -6.21 -15.71
C ARG A 117 -14.22 -5.68 -14.35
N ASP A 118 -13.37 -5.65 -13.35
CA ASP A 118 -13.68 -5.19 -11.98
C ASP A 118 -13.54 -3.67 -11.82
N GLY A 119 -12.81 -3.00 -12.71
CA GLY A 119 -12.74 -1.55 -12.84
C GLY A 119 -13.97 -1.05 -13.57
N GLY A 120 -14.97 -0.60 -12.79
CA GLY A 120 -16.05 0.23 -13.33
C GLY A 120 -15.49 1.41 -14.13
N PRO A 121 -16.34 2.19 -14.83
CA PRO A 121 -15.96 3.07 -15.93
C PRO A 121 -14.75 3.93 -15.55
N ALA A 122 -13.75 3.90 -16.42
CA ALA A 122 -12.55 4.72 -16.32
C ALA A 122 -12.94 6.12 -15.84
N HIS A 123 -12.39 6.57 -14.71
CA HIS A 123 -12.43 7.98 -14.39
C HIS A 123 -11.94 8.75 -15.61
N PRO A 124 -12.75 9.60 -16.23
CA PRO A 124 -12.28 10.44 -17.31
C PRO A 124 -11.15 11.29 -16.73
N SER A 125 -9.97 11.15 -17.32
CA SER A 125 -8.82 12.00 -17.01
C SER A 125 -9.25 13.45 -17.02
N PRO A 126 -8.85 14.33 -16.09
CA PRO A 126 -9.22 15.73 -16.07
C PRO A 126 -8.49 16.56 -17.13
N GLN A 127 -8.28 16.01 -18.32
CA GLN A 127 -7.76 16.71 -19.50
C GLN A 127 -8.92 17.15 -20.41
N GLY A 128 -9.67 18.14 -19.96
CA GLY A 128 -10.77 18.66 -20.79
C GLY A 128 -11.53 19.85 -20.20
N ALA A 129 -11.16 20.36 -19.03
CA ALA A 129 -11.82 21.52 -18.43
C ALA A 129 -11.11 22.87 -18.71
N GLY A 130 -10.48 23.00 -19.87
CA GLY A 130 -9.68 24.17 -20.24
C GLY A 130 -10.17 24.95 -21.46
N GLN A 131 -11.44 24.82 -21.89
CA GLN A 131 -11.94 25.69 -22.99
C GLN A 131 -13.46 25.76 -22.98
N ARG A 132 -14.04 26.54 -22.08
CA ARG A 132 -15.36 27.16 -22.26
C ARG A 132 -15.64 28.21 -21.19
N ARG A 133 -14.93 29.32 -21.19
CA ARG A 133 -15.43 30.60 -20.63
C ARG A 133 -14.80 31.79 -21.37
N GLN A 134 -15.27 31.99 -22.60
CA GLN A 134 -15.25 33.32 -23.24
C GLN A 134 -16.57 33.44 -23.99
N ARG A 135 -17.55 34.07 -23.42
CA ARG A 135 -18.59 34.89 -24.05
C ARG A 135 -19.51 35.43 -22.96
N GLY A 136 -19.58 36.72 -22.90
CA GLY A 136 -20.65 37.43 -22.19
C GLY A 136 -20.19 38.63 -21.38
N THR A 137 -19.68 39.62 -22.06
CA THR A 137 -19.67 40.99 -21.60
C THR A 137 -21.09 41.55 -21.61
N ALA A 138 -21.56 42.04 -20.47
CA ALA A 138 -22.63 43.06 -20.43
C ALA A 138 -22.40 43.97 -19.23
N PRO A 139 -22.60 45.31 -19.40
CA PRO A 139 -22.11 46.33 -18.49
C PRO A 139 -23.08 46.64 -17.34
N ALA A 140 -22.53 47.23 -16.31
CA ALA A 140 -23.20 47.76 -15.12
C ALA A 140 -24.17 48.93 -15.45
N PRO A 141 -25.13 49.22 -14.55
CA PRO A 141 -25.43 50.63 -14.27
C PRO A 141 -25.13 51.03 -12.84
N ASN A 142 -24.55 52.19 -12.82
CA ASN A 142 -24.24 53.16 -11.80
C ASN A 142 -25.49 53.57 -10.96
N SER A 143 -25.34 53.73 -9.65
CA SER A 143 -26.06 54.72 -8.79
C SER A 143 -25.34 54.81 -7.46
N GLN A 144 -24.52 55.77 -7.25
CA GLN A 144 -24.60 56.96 -6.43
C GLN A 144 -25.40 56.82 -5.12
N GLY A 145 -24.73 57.15 -3.99
CA GLY A 145 -25.36 57.40 -2.70
C GLY A 145 -24.38 57.38 -1.53
N HIS A 146 -23.68 58.44 -1.33
CA HIS A 146 -23.09 58.93 -0.07
C HIS A 146 -24.20 59.67 0.71
N PRO A 147 -24.14 60.01 2.03
CA PRO A 147 -23.00 60.28 2.90
C PRO A 147 -23.10 59.85 4.39
N GLN A 148 -21.97 59.91 5.05
CA GLN A 148 -21.64 60.53 6.35
C GLN A 148 -22.34 60.06 7.67
N ASP A 149 -21.54 59.81 8.60
CA ASP A 149 -21.25 60.43 9.91
C ASP A 149 -21.17 59.44 11.06
N GLY A 150 -20.15 59.67 11.91
CA GLY A 150 -20.23 59.36 13.29
C GLY A 150 -18.99 58.75 13.95
N THR A 151 -18.04 59.60 14.26
CA THR A 151 -16.86 59.38 15.11
C THR A 151 -17.22 59.15 16.61
N PRO A 152 -16.23 58.79 17.48
CA PRO A 152 -16.24 57.90 18.62
C PRO A 152 -16.53 58.65 19.95
N PRO A 153 -16.29 58.20 21.17
CA PRO A 153 -15.10 57.57 21.73
C PRO A 153 -15.29 56.65 22.97
N ASN A 154 -14.15 56.11 23.41
CA ASN A 154 -13.73 55.84 24.81
C ASN A 154 -14.52 54.88 25.74
N ASN A 155 -13.93 53.84 26.18
CA ASN A 155 -13.25 53.73 27.49
C ASN A 155 -12.48 52.39 27.56
#